data_7565e9c85a6bef512c89f3d79e7464e7
#
_entry.id   7565e9c85a6bef512c89f3d79e7464e7
#
_cell.length_a   1.000
_cell.length_b   1.000
_cell.length_c   1.000
_cell.angle_alpha   90.00
_cell.angle_beta   90.00
_cell.angle_gamma   90.00
#
_symmetry.space_group_name_H-M   'P 1'
#
loop_
_entity.id
_entity.type
_entity.pdbx_description
1 polymer ?
#
loop_
_entity_poly.entity_id
_entity_poly.type
_entity_poly.pdbx_seq_one_letter_code
_entity_poly.pdbx_strand_id
1 'polypeptide(L)'
;SDLNLQDGTFSNTPLNFAGIYGLTDIANALVDAGADLNLINDDNFTPLCNAAAWGHTSVVTILLDAGADLSAKCFETQIGVSVSLSIAIGAPYSDYIKGLYVDHGEKYNIPYDETKIIDGREKVIELLRNR
;
A
#
# COMPACT_ATOMS: atom_id res chain seq x y z
N SER A 1 -8.35 11.93 20.21
CA SER A 1 -8.34 11.96 18.75
C SER A 1 -8.59 10.57 18.19
N ASP A 2 -9.26 10.51 17.05
CA ASP A 2 -9.55 9.25 16.40
C ASP A 2 -8.42 8.90 15.42
N LEU A 3 -7.60 7.90 15.78
CA LEU A 3 -6.49 7.43 14.97
C LEU A 3 -6.94 6.79 13.65
N ASN A 4 -8.20 6.37 13.58
CA ASN A 4 -8.74 5.61 12.45
C ASN A 4 -9.74 6.43 11.63
N LEU A 5 -9.75 7.74 11.79
CA LEU A 5 -10.67 8.60 11.06
C LEU A 5 -10.36 8.59 9.57
N GLN A 6 -11.36 8.22 8.78
CA GLN A 6 -11.24 8.20 7.31
C GLN A 6 -11.61 9.56 6.75
N ASP A 7 -10.81 10.04 5.77
CA ASP A 7 -11.08 11.33 5.14
C ASP A 7 -12.35 11.27 4.28
N GLY A 8 -12.87 12.43 3.90
CA GLY A 8 -14.10 12.54 3.14
C GLY A 8 -13.93 12.37 1.62
N THR A 9 -12.70 12.22 1.12
CA THR A 9 -12.42 12.17 -0.31
C THR A 9 -12.26 10.74 -0.81
N PHE A 10 -11.33 9.97 -0.23
CA PHE A 10 -11.03 8.59 -0.64
C PHE A 10 -11.08 7.62 0.53
N SER A 11 -11.63 8.04 1.64
CA SER A 11 -11.77 7.25 2.87
C SER A 11 -10.44 6.72 3.43
N ASN A 12 -9.36 7.48 3.28
CA ASN A 12 -8.06 7.12 3.83
C ASN A 12 -7.97 7.42 5.32
N THR A 13 -7.40 6.48 6.07
CA THR A 13 -6.96 6.74 7.45
C THR A 13 -5.59 7.41 7.45
N PRO A 14 -5.15 8.01 8.56
CA PRO A 14 -3.78 8.52 8.66
C PRO A 14 -2.72 7.46 8.31
N LEU A 15 -2.94 6.20 8.70
CA LEU A 15 -2.00 5.11 8.39
C LEU A 15 -2.00 4.77 6.89
N ASN A 16 -3.15 4.86 6.21
CA ASN A 16 -3.21 4.74 4.76
C ASN A 16 -2.34 5.82 4.09
N PHE A 17 -2.45 7.07 4.53
CA PHE A 17 -1.60 8.15 4.00
C PHE A 17 -0.12 7.90 4.25
N ALA A 18 0.23 7.40 5.43
CA ALA A 18 1.62 7.06 5.72
C ALA A 18 2.14 5.98 4.75
N GLY A 19 1.30 5.02 4.40
CA GLY A 19 1.62 3.99 3.41
C GLY A 19 1.78 4.56 1.99
N ILE A 20 0.87 5.45 1.58
CA ILE A 20 0.89 6.04 0.24
C ILE A 20 2.16 6.87 0.02
N TYR A 21 2.54 7.70 1.00
CA TYR A 21 3.64 8.65 0.86
C TYR A 21 4.96 8.20 1.52
N GLY A 22 5.00 7.03 2.12
CA GLY A 22 6.22 6.51 2.76
C GLY A 22 6.62 7.28 4.02
N LEU A 23 5.66 7.72 4.81
CA LEU A 23 5.89 8.53 6.01
C LEU A 23 6.26 7.64 7.20
N THR A 24 7.52 7.22 7.25
CA THR A 24 8.01 6.22 8.20
C THR A 24 7.78 6.62 9.66
N ASP A 25 8.14 7.83 10.04
CA ASP A 25 7.99 8.30 11.42
C ASP A 25 6.53 8.38 11.85
N ILE A 26 5.66 8.82 10.94
CA ILE A 26 4.22 8.89 11.20
C ILE A 26 3.64 7.48 11.33
N ALA A 27 4.06 6.55 10.46
CA ALA A 27 3.63 5.16 10.54
C ALA A 27 4.01 4.53 11.89
N ASN A 28 5.24 4.74 12.35
CA ASN A 28 5.68 4.26 13.66
C ASN A 28 4.83 4.85 14.79
N ALA A 29 4.59 6.14 14.78
CA ALA A 29 3.80 6.81 15.80
C ALA A 29 2.37 6.29 15.85
N LEU A 30 1.75 6.09 14.69
CA LEU A 30 0.38 5.58 14.60
C LEU A 30 0.28 4.13 15.09
N VAL A 31 1.21 3.29 14.70
CA VAL A 31 1.27 1.89 15.14
C VAL A 31 1.47 1.82 16.65
N ASP A 32 2.39 2.60 17.21
CA ASP A 32 2.65 2.65 18.65
C ASP A 32 1.43 3.14 19.43
N ALA A 33 0.63 4.01 18.84
CA ALA A 33 -0.59 4.54 19.45
C ALA A 33 -1.80 3.60 19.31
N GLY A 34 -1.66 2.46 18.63
CA GLY A 34 -2.71 1.46 18.51
C GLY A 34 -3.66 1.66 17.32
N ALA A 35 -3.25 2.35 16.25
CA ALA A 35 -4.07 2.51 15.06
C ALA A 35 -4.45 1.16 14.48
N ASP A 36 -5.66 1.07 13.86
CA ASP A 36 -6.10 -0.13 13.17
C ASP A 36 -5.25 -0.31 11.90
N LEU A 37 -4.61 -1.47 11.78
CA LEU A 37 -3.67 -1.75 10.70
C LEU A 37 -4.35 -2.12 9.38
N ASN A 38 -5.63 -2.49 9.41
CA ASN A 38 -6.27 -3.17 8.29
C ASN A 38 -7.49 -2.46 7.71
N LEU A 39 -7.69 -1.18 8.03
CA LEU A 39 -8.79 -0.41 7.48
C LEU A 39 -8.53 -0.06 6.01
N ILE A 40 -9.52 -0.36 5.17
CA ILE A 40 -9.44 -0.11 3.72
C ILE A 40 -9.93 1.30 3.37
N ASN A 41 -9.39 1.85 2.29
CA ASN A 41 -9.90 3.06 1.67
C ASN A 41 -10.90 2.72 0.56
N ASP A 42 -11.31 3.73 -0.23
CA ASP A 42 -12.26 3.52 -1.33
C ASP A 42 -11.72 2.64 -2.46
N ASP A 43 -10.40 2.46 -2.55
CA ASP A 43 -9.75 1.56 -3.51
C ASP A 43 -9.63 0.13 -2.98
N ASN A 44 -10.18 -0.15 -1.79
CA ASN A 44 -10.05 -1.42 -1.06
C ASN A 44 -8.61 -1.75 -0.66
N PHE A 45 -7.78 -0.73 -0.50
CA PHE A 45 -6.39 -0.88 -0.08
C PHE A 45 -6.25 -0.70 1.43
N THR A 46 -5.54 -1.63 2.06
CA THR A 46 -5.07 -1.47 3.43
C THR A 46 -3.80 -0.59 3.43
N PRO A 47 -3.35 -0.09 4.59
CA PRO A 47 -2.06 0.60 4.66
C PRO A 47 -0.90 -0.23 4.11
N LEU A 48 -0.90 -1.54 4.37
CA LEU A 48 0.13 -2.44 3.83
C LEU A 48 0.10 -2.49 2.31
N CYS A 49 -1.10 -2.55 1.71
CA CYS A 49 -1.27 -2.54 0.27
C CYS A 49 -0.71 -1.25 -0.35
N ASN A 50 -1.03 -0.11 0.25
CA ASN A 50 -0.54 1.18 -0.21
C ASN A 50 0.99 1.27 -0.13
N ALA A 51 1.56 0.90 1.01
CA ALA A 51 3.01 0.94 1.20
C ALA A 51 3.74 0.02 0.22
N ALA A 52 3.23 -1.18 0.03
CA ALA A 52 3.82 -2.17 -0.88
C ALA A 52 3.70 -1.73 -2.34
N ALA A 53 2.53 -1.22 -2.74
CA ALA A 53 2.31 -0.75 -4.11
C ALA A 53 3.30 0.35 -4.49
N TRP A 54 3.54 1.31 -3.61
CA TRP A 54 4.44 2.43 -3.85
C TRP A 54 5.90 2.14 -3.47
N GLY A 55 6.22 0.90 -3.07
CA GLY A 55 7.59 0.48 -2.79
C GLY A 55 8.20 1.04 -1.51
N HIS A 56 7.39 1.42 -0.55
CA HIS A 56 7.86 1.97 0.73
C HIS A 56 8.20 0.85 1.72
N THR A 57 9.35 0.21 1.50
CA THR A 57 9.77 -0.97 2.27
C THR A 57 9.84 -0.74 3.78
N SER A 58 10.24 0.45 4.21
CA SER A 58 10.30 0.79 5.64
C SER A 58 8.93 0.74 6.28
N VAL A 59 7.92 1.30 5.63
CA VAL A 59 6.53 1.26 6.12
C VAL A 59 5.98 -0.16 6.06
N VAL A 60 6.28 -0.92 5.00
CA VAL A 60 5.90 -2.34 4.90
C VAL A 60 6.44 -3.12 6.10
N THR A 61 7.71 -2.93 6.43
CA THR A 61 8.35 -3.61 7.57
C THR A 61 7.67 -3.25 8.89
N ILE A 62 7.40 -1.97 9.11
CA ILE A 62 6.71 -1.50 10.32
C ILE A 62 5.34 -2.18 10.47
N LEU A 63 4.57 -2.22 9.38
CA LEU A 63 3.23 -2.81 9.41
C LEU A 63 3.27 -4.31 9.63
N LEU A 64 4.17 -5.03 8.97
CA LEU A 64 4.31 -6.48 9.13
C LEU A 64 4.77 -6.84 10.54
N ASP A 65 5.72 -6.10 11.10
CA ASP A 65 6.20 -6.32 12.46
C ASP A 65 5.10 -6.07 13.50
N ALA A 66 4.15 -5.20 13.17
CA ALA A 66 2.99 -4.92 14.02
C ALA A 66 1.85 -5.93 13.84
N GLY A 67 1.93 -6.83 12.87
CA GLY A 67 0.92 -7.87 12.65
C GLY A 67 -0.11 -7.55 11.57
N ALA A 68 0.20 -6.66 10.63
CA ALA A 68 -0.70 -6.37 9.52
C ALA A 68 -0.99 -7.62 8.69
N ASP A 69 -2.20 -7.71 8.15
CA ASP A 69 -2.69 -8.88 7.43
C ASP A 69 -2.09 -8.97 6.02
N LEU A 70 -1.21 -9.96 5.80
CA LEU A 70 -0.60 -10.23 4.50
C LEU A 70 -1.57 -10.84 3.50
N SER A 71 -2.67 -11.43 3.96
CA SER A 71 -3.65 -12.06 3.09
C SER A 71 -4.66 -11.06 2.52
N ALA A 72 -4.60 -9.80 2.94
CA ALA A 72 -5.49 -8.76 2.44
C ALA A 72 -5.38 -8.63 0.92
N LYS A 73 -6.52 -8.45 0.26
CA LYS A 73 -6.59 -8.31 -1.18
C LYS A 73 -6.42 -6.84 -1.54
N CYS A 74 -5.44 -6.55 -2.40
CA CYS A 74 -5.05 -5.18 -2.71
C CYS A 74 -5.47 -4.71 -4.08
N PHE A 75 -5.35 -5.58 -5.08
CA PHE A 75 -5.59 -5.21 -6.47
C PHE A 75 -6.67 -6.08 -7.08
N GLU A 76 -7.47 -5.49 -7.97
CA GLU A 76 -8.33 -6.27 -8.84
C GLU A 76 -7.56 -6.67 -10.10
N THR A 77 -7.82 -7.89 -10.55
CA THR A 77 -7.33 -8.34 -11.87
C THR A 77 -8.21 -7.75 -12.96
N GLN A 78 -7.78 -7.90 -14.21
CA GLN A 78 -8.56 -7.45 -15.37
C GLN A 78 -9.95 -8.08 -15.46
N ILE A 79 -10.15 -9.21 -14.81
CA ILE A 79 -11.46 -9.89 -14.76
C ILE A 79 -12.25 -9.61 -13.48
N GLY A 80 -11.82 -8.59 -12.72
CA GLY A 80 -12.53 -8.15 -11.54
C GLY A 80 -12.33 -9.01 -10.29
N VAL A 81 -11.29 -9.83 -10.26
CA VAL A 81 -10.97 -10.66 -9.09
C VAL A 81 -9.88 -9.98 -8.26
N SER A 82 -10.17 -9.72 -7.00
CA SER A 82 -9.16 -9.21 -6.07
C SER A 82 -8.18 -10.32 -5.68
N VAL A 83 -6.92 -9.98 -5.62
CA VAL A 83 -5.84 -10.92 -5.27
C VAL A 83 -5.08 -10.45 -4.05
N SER A 84 -4.42 -11.37 -3.37
CA SER A 84 -3.60 -11.03 -2.21
C SER A 84 -2.39 -10.19 -2.62
N LEU A 85 -1.84 -9.47 -1.66
CA LEU A 85 -0.68 -8.59 -1.89
C LEU A 85 0.49 -9.32 -2.54
N SER A 86 0.82 -10.51 -2.06
CA SER A 86 1.94 -11.28 -2.58
C SER A 86 1.76 -11.67 -4.04
N ILE A 87 0.52 -11.98 -4.45
CA ILE A 87 0.20 -12.32 -5.84
C ILE A 87 0.22 -11.05 -6.70
N ALA A 88 -0.43 -9.99 -6.22
CA ALA A 88 -0.54 -8.75 -6.97
C ALA A 88 0.84 -8.14 -7.27
N ILE A 89 1.70 -8.10 -6.27
CA ILE A 89 3.03 -7.51 -6.41
C ILE A 89 3.96 -8.37 -7.25
N GLY A 90 3.78 -9.69 -7.21
CA GLY A 90 4.55 -10.63 -8.04
C GLY A 90 4.09 -10.72 -9.49
N ALA A 91 2.96 -10.11 -9.83
CA ALA A 91 2.46 -10.12 -11.20
C ALA A 91 3.38 -9.33 -12.14
N PRO A 92 3.53 -9.77 -13.40
CA PRO A 92 4.33 -9.01 -14.37
C PRO A 92 3.82 -7.58 -14.53
N TYR A 93 4.75 -6.65 -14.66
CA TYR A 93 4.40 -5.25 -14.92
C TYR A 93 3.85 -5.13 -16.35
N SER A 94 2.61 -4.73 -16.45
CA SER A 94 1.86 -4.67 -17.72
C SER A 94 1.25 -3.28 -17.91
N ASP A 95 0.71 -3.04 -19.10
CA ASP A 95 0.01 -1.76 -19.36
C ASP A 95 -1.18 -1.55 -18.41
N TYR A 96 -1.84 -2.64 -18.01
CA TYR A 96 -2.92 -2.55 -17.02
C TYR A 96 -2.40 -2.08 -15.67
N ILE A 97 -1.32 -2.67 -15.18
CA ILE A 97 -0.68 -2.27 -13.91
C ILE A 97 -0.18 -0.82 -14.00
N LYS A 98 0.44 -0.46 -15.12
CA LYS A 98 0.86 0.92 -15.39
C LYS A 98 -0.30 1.89 -15.27
N GLY A 99 -1.44 1.56 -15.85
CA GLY A 99 -2.65 2.39 -15.77
C GLY A 99 -3.10 2.61 -14.33
N LEU A 100 -3.05 1.57 -13.49
CA LEU A 100 -3.38 1.70 -12.07
C LEU A 100 -2.46 2.71 -11.37
N TYR A 101 -1.15 2.64 -11.61
CA TYR A 101 -0.20 3.58 -11.00
C TYR A 101 -0.38 5.01 -11.51
N VAL A 102 -0.69 5.19 -12.79
CA VAL A 102 -0.97 6.52 -13.34
C VAL A 102 -2.20 7.11 -12.66
N ASP A 103 -3.29 6.36 -12.59
CA ASP A 103 -4.54 6.82 -11.99
C ASP A 103 -4.39 7.13 -10.50
N HIS A 104 -3.75 6.27 -9.75
CA HIS A 104 -3.51 6.49 -8.32
C HIS A 104 -2.53 7.65 -8.09
N GLY A 105 -1.53 7.78 -8.95
CA GLY A 105 -0.57 8.89 -8.88
C GLY A 105 -1.25 10.23 -9.08
N GLU A 106 -2.18 10.35 -10.03
CA GLU A 106 -2.96 11.55 -10.24
C GLU A 106 -3.81 11.88 -9.00
N LYS A 107 -4.46 10.88 -8.44
CA LYS A 107 -5.31 11.01 -7.26
C LYS A 107 -4.54 11.58 -6.06
N TYR A 108 -3.29 11.16 -5.86
CA TYR A 108 -2.48 11.52 -4.70
C TYR A 108 -1.34 12.49 -5.03
N ASN A 109 -1.33 13.02 -6.24
CA ASN A 109 -0.31 13.96 -6.71
C ASN A 109 1.12 13.38 -6.62
N ILE A 110 1.25 12.11 -7.02
CA ILE A 110 2.53 11.40 -7.11
C ILE A 110 2.90 11.30 -8.58
N PRO A 111 4.03 11.90 -9.03
CA PRO A 111 4.46 11.78 -10.42
C PRO A 111 4.75 10.32 -10.81
N TYR A 112 4.31 9.94 -12.02
CA TYR A 112 4.58 8.61 -12.52
C TYR A 112 6.08 8.44 -12.82
N ASP A 113 6.70 7.45 -12.21
CA ASP A 113 8.11 7.08 -12.42
C ASP A 113 8.21 5.56 -12.49
N GLU A 114 8.25 5.03 -13.70
CA GLU A 114 8.23 3.59 -13.94
C GLU A 114 9.42 2.87 -13.31
N THR A 115 10.61 3.44 -13.45
CA THR A 115 11.83 2.84 -12.88
C THR A 115 11.71 2.71 -11.36
N LYS A 116 11.24 3.76 -10.71
CA LYS A 116 11.08 3.80 -9.27
C LYS A 116 10.01 2.82 -8.80
N ILE A 117 8.90 2.72 -9.54
CA ILE A 117 7.81 1.79 -9.23
C ILE A 117 8.31 0.35 -9.33
N ILE A 118 8.97 -0.02 -10.42
CA ILE A 118 9.46 -1.38 -10.65
C ILE A 118 10.51 -1.74 -9.60
N ASP A 119 11.46 -0.85 -9.32
CA ASP A 119 12.49 -1.07 -8.29
C ASP A 119 11.84 -1.28 -6.91
N GLY A 120 10.87 -0.44 -6.56
CA GLY A 120 10.16 -0.55 -5.28
C GLY A 120 9.40 -1.87 -5.16
N ARG A 121 8.73 -2.31 -6.23
CA ARG A 121 8.02 -3.59 -6.25
C ARG A 121 8.98 -4.75 -6.02
N GLU A 122 10.14 -4.75 -6.68
CA GLU A 122 11.15 -5.81 -6.52
C GLU A 122 11.67 -5.87 -5.10
N LYS A 123 11.94 -4.72 -4.47
CA LYS A 123 12.39 -4.65 -3.09
C LYS A 123 11.35 -5.20 -2.11
N VAL A 124 10.08 -4.89 -2.33
CA VAL A 124 8.99 -5.40 -1.50
C VAL A 124 8.84 -6.91 -1.68
N ILE A 125 8.93 -7.43 -2.91
CA ILE A 125 8.89 -8.87 -3.19
C ILE A 125 10.00 -9.58 -2.42
N GLU A 126 11.21 -9.07 -2.47
CA GLU A 126 12.36 -9.64 -1.75
C GLU A 126 12.11 -9.64 -0.24
N LEU A 127 11.60 -8.53 0.29
CA LEU A 127 11.26 -8.43 1.70
C LEU A 127 10.25 -9.47 2.13
N LEU A 128 9.21 -9.69 1.32
CA LEU A 128 8.17 -10.67 1.61
C LEU A 128 8.68 -12.11 1.53
N ARG A 129 9.61 -12.39 0.62
CA ARG A 129 10.22 -13.73 0.49
C ARG A 129 11.06 -14.11 1.71
N ASN A 130 11.65 -13.16 2.38
CA ASN A 130 12.53 -13.39 3.53
C ASN A 130 11.78 -13.42 4.86
N ARG A 131 10.49 -13.37 4.82
CA ARG A 131 9.64 -13.54 6.00
C ARG A 131 9.05 -14.96 6.04
#